data_5b9487801913b8e55121efaff397f4b8
#
_entry.id   5b9487801913b8e55121efaff397f4b8
#
_cell.length_a   1.000
_cell.length_b   1.000
_cell.length_c   1.000
_cell.angle_alpha   90.00
_cell.angle_beta   90.00
_cell.angle_gamma   90.00
#
_symmetry.space_group_name_H-M   'P 1'
#
loop_
_entity.id
_entity.type
_entity.pdbx_description
1 polymer ?
#
loop_
_entity_poly.entity_id
_entity_poly.type
_entity_poly.pdbx_seq_one_letter_code
_entity_poly.pdbx_strand_id
1 'polypeptide(L)'
;MRYSANSVWENKDKYDVVVIGAGHAGCEAALATARLGFQTLVFTVSVDSIAMMPCNPNIGGSSKGHLVRELDALGGEMGKVIDRTFIQSKMLNKSKGPAVHSLRAQADKAVYSRTMRRVLEAQENLEIKQGEVANLLVEDGKITGVQTFSGATYHCKAVIICSGTYLKARCIYGDVSQYTGPNGLQAANHLTDCLKELGIKMYRFKTGTPARVDRKTVDFSKMEEQFGDERVVPFSFTTNPDDVQIDQASCWLTYTNETTHEIIRANLDRSPLYSGMIEGTGPRYCPSIEDKVVKFADKKRHQVFLEPEGLETDEMYIGGMSSSLPEDVQYAMYRSVPGLEHVKIVRNAYAIEYDCIDARQLKPSLEFRNISGLFSAGQFNGSSGYEEAAAQGLIAGINAARKLQGKESLVLDRSEAYIGVLIDDLVTKESHEPYRMMTSRAEYRLLLRQDNADQRLTEKGYEVGLISQERYDRLKEKERLIESEIERLKNAYVGTSEKVQELLESYESTPLNSGSSLAELIRRPELSYEAVMDIDVTRPELPKDLAAEVIEQVDISLKYDGYIQRQKRQVEQFKKMENKKIPEDMDYDAVNSLRIEAVQKLKEYRPVSIGQASRISGVSPADISVLLVYLSGNHR
;
A
#
# COMPACT_ATOMS: atom_id res chain seq x y z
N MET A 1 17.29 27.39 12.83
CA MET A 1 17.33 28.25 14.05
C MET A 1 17.53 27.32 15.23
N ARG A 2 18.62 27.44 15.97
CA ARG A 2 18.77 26.75 17.26
C ARG A 2 17.98 27.55 18.30
N TYR A 3 17.15 26.88 19.06
CA TYR A 3 16.40 27.50 20.16
C TYR A 3 17.38 27.98 21.24
N SER A 4 17.11 29.14 21.84
CA SER A 4 17.86 29.57 23.01
C SER A 4 17.58 28.64 24.19
N ALA A 5 18.57 28.38 25.02
CA ALA A 5 18.44 27.53 26.21
C ALA A 5 17.27 27.92 27.15
N ASN A 6 16.80 29.17 27.06
CA ASN A 6 15.72 29.70 27.89
C ASN A 6 14.31 29.33 27.42
N SER A 7 14.14 28.62 26.27
CA SER A 7 12.85 28.17 25.75
C SER A 7 12.67 26.65 25.79
N VAL A 8 13.58 25.93 26.43
CA VAL A 8 13.52 24.46 26.53
C VAL A 8 12.66 24.06 27.71
N TRP A 9 11.60 23.32 27.45
CA TRP A 9 10.75 22.68 28.46
C TRP A 9 10.79 21.18 28.28
N GLU A 10 10.99 20.44 29.37
CA GLU A 10 10.95 18.97 29.36
C GLU A 10 9.57 18.49 29.80
N ASN A 11 8.96 17.65 28.96
CA ASN A 11 7.78 16.89 29.35
C ASN A 11 8.18 15.80 30.34
N LYS A 12 7.43 15.68 31.44
CA LYS A 12 7.69 14.70 32.49
C LYS A 12 6.99 13.35 32.26
N ASP A 13 6.08 13.29 31.29
CA ASP A 13 5.41 12.06 30.91
C ASP A 13 6.42 11.11 30.25
N LYS A 14 6.20 9.81 30.47
CA LYS A 14 7.09 8.78 29.94
C LYS A 14 6.47 8.12 28.74
N TYR A 15 7.12 8.27 27.60
CA TYR A 15 6.74 7.57 26.37
C TYR A 15 7.79 6.53 26.01
N ASP A 16 7.34 5.42 25.44
CA ASP A 16 8.22 4.42 24.87
C ASP A 16 8.48 4.72 23.40
N VAL A 17 7.45 5.12 22.66
CA VAL A 17 7.50 5.37 21.22
C VAL A 17 6.90 6.73 20.90
N VAL A 18 7.57 7.48 20.03
CA VAL A 18 7.04 8.70 19.40
C VAL A 18 6.87 8.45 17.91
N VAL A 19 5.67 8.74 17.38
CA VAL A 19 5.37 8.69 15.95
C VAL A 19 5.24 10.12 15.42
N ILE A 20 5.96 10.44 14.35
CA ILE A 20 5.99 11.79 13.75
C ILE A 20 5.15 11.78 12.47
N GLY A 21 3.96 12.34 12.53
CA GLY A 21 2.98 12.37 11.46
C GLY A 21 1.85 11.37 11.67
N ALA A 22 0.60 11.81 11.48
CA ALA A 22 -0.62 11.01 11.63
C ALA A 22 -1.36 10.81 10.29
N GLY A 23 -0.62 10.64 9.20
CA GLY A 23 -1.13 10.10 7.95
C GLY A 23 -1.36 8.59 8.04
N HIS A 24 -1.64 7.93 6.93
CA HIS A 24 -1.94 6.48 6.94
C HIS A 24 -0.84 5.63 7.59
N ALA A 25 0.43 5.94 7.34
CA ALA A 25 1.56 5.26 7.97
C ALA A 25 1.60 5.49 9.49
N GLY A 26 1.45 6.75 9.92
CA GLY A 26 1.52 7.10 11.34
C GLY A 26 0.37 6.53 12.15
N CYS A 27 -0.84 6.46 11.58
CA CYS A 27 -1.98 5.84 12.24
C CYS A 27 -1.73 4.35 12.51
N GLU A 28 -1.27 3.60 11.51
CA GLU A 28 -0.98 2.18 11.66
C GLU A 28 0.19 1.92 12.61
N ALA A 29 1.25 2.73 12.54
CA ALA A 29 2.40 2.62 13.44
C ALA A 29 2.02 2.89 14.90
N ALA A 30 1.25 3.95 15.14
CA ALA A 30 0.82 4.32 16.48
C ALA A 30 -0.14 3.28 17.09
N LEU A 31 -1.10 2.79 16.31
CA LEU A 31 -2.01 1.74 16.75
C LEU A 31 -1.25 0.44 17.06
N ALA A 32 -0.29 0.05 16.24
CA ALA A 32 0.50 -1.16 16.45
C ALA A 32 1.29 -1.09 17.76
N THR A 33 2.01 -0.01 18.01
CA THR A 33 2.82 0.14 19.23
C THR A 33 1.96 0.22 20.49
N ALA A 34 0.85 0.97 20.45
CA ALA A 34 -0.06 1.11 21.58
C ALA A 34 -0.77 -0.21 21.92
N ARG A 35 -1.25 -0.96 20.90
CA ARG A 35 -1.87 -2.28 21.06
C ARG A 35 -0.92 -3.34 21.59
N LEU A 36 0.38 -3.19 21.34
CA LEU A 36 1.44 -4.03 21.89
C LEU A 36 1.88 -3.60 23.30
N GLY A 37 1.18 -2.65 23.92
CA GLY A 37 1.34 -2.24 25.32
C GLY A 37 2.36 -1.15 25.57
N PHE A 38 2.83 -0.43 24.54
CA PHE A 38 3.81 0.64 24.68
C PHE A 38 3.14 2.02 24.74
N GLN A 39 3.58 2.86 25.69
CA GLN A 39 3.12 4.25 25.77
C GLN A 39 3.57 5.01 24.53
N THR A 40 2.63 5.38 23.70
CA THR A 40 2.86 5.93 22.36
C THR A 40 2.32 7.34 22.28
N LEU A 41 3.14 8.27 21.78
CA LEU A 41 2.74 9.63 21.47
C LEU A 41 2.83 9.86 19.96
N VAL A 42 1.73 10.28 19.31
CA VAL A 42 1.74 10.65 17.90
C VAL A 42 1.63 12.16 17.74
N PHE A 43 2.62 12.74 17.04
CA PHE A 43 2.60 14.14 16.63
C PHE A 43 1.96 14.30 15.26
N THR A 44 1.17 15.35 15.11
CA THR A 44 0.65 15.79 13.80
C THR A 44 0.66 17.31 13.71
N VAL A 45 0.89 17.86 12.53
CA VAL A 45 0.80 19.32 12.30
C VAL A 45 -0.63 19.85 12.41
N SER A 46 -1.64 18.97 12.22
CA SER A 46 -3.05 19.28 12.45
C SER A 46 -3.80 18.00 12.82
N VAL A 47 -4.53 18.03 13.93
CA VAL A 47 -5.41 16.91 14.35
C VAL A 47 -6.59 16.72 13.40
N ASP A 48 -6.97 17.74 12.65
CA ASP A 48 -8.05 17.67 11.66
C ASP A 48 -7.62 17.03 10.34
N SER A 49 -6.31 16.76 10.18
CA SER A 49 -5.75 16.09 9.00
C SER A 49 -5.32 14.64 9.25
N ILE A 50 -5.71 14.04 10.39
CA ILE A 50 -5.42 12.63 10.69
C ILE A 50 -6.02 11.74 9.60
N ALA A 51 -5.21 10.86 9.02
CA ALA A 51 -5.58 9.95 7.93
C ALA A 51 -6.28 10.66 6.76
N MET A 52 -5.98 11.94 6.52
CA MET A 52 -6.54 12.67 5.40
C MET A 52 -6.12 12.06 4.07
N MET A 53 -7.02 12.07 3.10
CA MET A 53 -6.81 11.60 1.73
C MET A 53 -6.66 12.80 0.79
N PRO A 54 -5.49 13.44 0.69
CA PRO A 54 -5.33 14.72 -0.01
C PRO A 54 -5.38 14.60 -1.54
N CYS A 55 -5.17 13.40 -2.08
CA CYS A 55 -5.27 13.12 -3.51
C CYS A 55 -6.61 12.46 -3.85
N ASN A 56 -6.59 11.20 -4.30
CA ASN A 56 -7.82 10.49 -4.71
C ASN A 56 -8.64 10.00 -3.49
N PRO A 57 -9.96 9.78 -3.67
CA PRO A 57 -10.84 9.29 -2.60
C PRO A 57 -10.84 7.76 -2.47
N ASN A 58 -9.83 7.05 -2.97
CA ASN A 58 -9.88 5.60 -3.08
C ASN A 58 -8.88 4.90 -2.15
N ILE A 59 -9.31 3.76 -1.60
CA ILE A 59 -8.47 2.75 -0.96
C ILE A 59 -8.52 1.47 -1.80
N GLY A 60 -7.37 0.84 -2.04
CA GLY A 60 -7.26 -0.35 -2.85
C GLY A 60 -7.04 -0.06 -4.33
N GLY A 61 -7.39 -1.02 -5.16
CA GLY A 61 -7.05 -1.05 -6.59
C GLY A 61 -5.98 -2.08 -6.89
N SER A 62 -5.55 -2.18 -8.15
CA SER A 62 -4.59 -3.20 -8.59
C SER A 62 -3.32 -3.21 -7.73
N SER A 63 -2.98 -4.35 -7.15
CA SER A 63 -1.94 -4.60 -6.14
C SER A 63 -2.17 -3.93 -4.78
N LYS A 64 -2.88 -2.84 -4.72
CA LYS A 64 -3.13 -2.09 -3.48
C LYS A 64 -4.19 -2.74 -2.61
N GLY A 65 -5.23 -3.34 -3.21
CA GLY A 65 -6.19 -4.19 -2.49
C GLY A 65 -5.49 -5.34 -1.76
N HIS A 66 -4.43 -5.90 -2.36
CA HIS A 66 -3.59 -6.92 -1.73
C HIS A 66 -2.91 -6.39 -0.47
N LEU A 67 -2.30 -5.19 -0.53
CA LEU A 67 -1.66 -4.56 0.63
C LEU A 67 -2.64 -4.32 1.78
N VAL A 68 -3.86 -3.86 1.49
CA VAL A 68 -4.88 -3.61 2.52
C VAL A 68 -5.34 -4.92 3.18
N ARG A 69 -5.56 -5.97 2.39
CA ARG A 69 -5.93 -7.29 2.90
C ARG A 69 -4.82 -7.91 3.74
N GLU A 70 -3.56 -7.78 3.32
CA GLU A 70 -2.40 -8.24 4.08
C GLU A 70 -2.19 -7.45 5.37
N LEU A 71 -2.37 -6.13 5.32
CA LEU A 71 -2.34 -5.25 6.48
C LEU A 71 -3.43 -5.64 7.50
N ASP A 72 -4.66 -5.88 7.05
CA ASP A 72 -5.75 -6.36 7.90
C ASP A 72 -5.44 -7.73 8.50
N ALA A 73 -4.91 -8.67 7.70
CA ALA A 73 -4.51 -10.00 8.17
C ALA A 73 -3.47 -9.96 9.30
N LEU A 74 -2.60 -8.95 9.32
CA LEU A 74 -1.62 -8.71 10.39
C LEU A 74 -2.18 -7.94 11.60
N GLY A 75 -3.41 -7.44 11.53
CA GLY A 75 -4.05 -6.68 12.62
C GLY A 75 -4.08 -5.17 12.41
N GLY A 76 -3.82 -4.67 11.20
CA GLY A 76 -3.96 -3.25 10.85
C GLY A 76 -5.40 -2.76 10.83
N GLU A 77 -5.60 -1.46 10.66
CA GLU A 77 -6.90 -0.79 10.83
C GLU A 77 -7.53 -0.29 9.54
N MET A 78 -6.74 0.04 8.51
CA MET A 78 -7.23 0.64 7.24
C MET A 78 -8.38 -0.15 6.62
N GLY A 79 -8.31 -1.48 6.59
CA GLY A 79 -9.37 -2.35 6.05
C GLY A 79 -10.69 -2.20 6.80
N LYS A 80 -10.65 -2.15 8.13
CA LYS A 80 -11.84 -1.97 8.98
C LYS A 80 -12.46 -0.58 8.85
N VAL A 81 -11.62 0.45 8.71
CA VAL A 81 -12.11 1.82 8.58
C VAL A 81 -12.72 2.05 7.20
N ILE A 82 -12.11 1.54 6.13
CA ILE A 82 -12.71 1.69 4.79
C ILE A 82 -14.03 0.92 4.67
N ASP A 83 -14.16 -0.25 5.28
CA ASP A 83 -15.41 -1.02 5.29
C ASP A 83 -16.59 -0.27 5.96
N ARG A 84 -16.30 0.67 6.86
CA ARG A 84 -17.30 1.51 7.54
C ARG A 84 -17.59 2.84 6.83
N THR A 85 -16.77 3.22 5.85
CA THR A 85 -16.76 4.60 5.33
C THR A 85 -16.73 4.68 3.81
N PHE A 86 -16.77 3.54 3.12
CA PHE A 86 -16.84 3.54 1.67
C PHE A 86 -18.23 4.01 1.19
N ILE A 87 -18.24 4.58 0.00
CA ILE A 87 -19.46 4.99 -0.71
C ILE A 87 -19.65 4.22 -2.02
N GLN A 88 -18.59 3.59 -2.54
CA GLN A 88 -18.65 2.65 -3.65
C GLN A 88 -17.56 1.60 -3.48
N SER A 89 -17.84 0.35 -3.85
CA SER A 89 -16.87 -0.75 -3.86
C SER A 89 -16.94 -1.53 -5.16
N LYS A 90 -15.76 -1.96 -5.64
CA LYS A 90 -15.64 -2.73 -6.89
C LYS A 90 -14.46 -3.69 -6.84
N MET A 91 -14.68 -4.91 -7.28
CA MET A 91 -13.60 -5.87 -7.56
C MET A 91 -13.05 -5.62 -8.97
N LEU A 92 -11.80 -5.19 -9.06
CA LEU A 92 -11.12 -4.97 -10.32
C LEU A 92 -10.51 -6.27 -10.87
N ASN A 93 -10.33 -6.32 -12.19
CA ASN A 93 -9.69 -7.43 -12.91
C ASN A 93 -10.41 -8.79 -12.80
N LYS A 94 -11.71 -8.83 -12.55
CA LYS A 94 -12.50 -10.09 -12.47
C LYS A 94 -12.26 -11.02 -13.66
N SER A 95 -12.11 -10.48 -14.87
CA SER A 95 -11.86 -11.25 -16.10
C SER A 95 -10.44 -11.81 -16.25
N LYS A 96 -9.50 -11.42 -15.37
CA LYS A 96 -8.06 -11.77 -15.49
C LYS A 96 -7.62 -12.88 -14.53
N GLY A 97 -8.54 -13.44 -13.78
CA GLY A 97 -8.29 -14.51 -12.81
C GLY A 97 -7.82 -14.03 -11.42
N PRO A 98 -7.84 -14.94 -10.42
CA PRO A 98 -7.72 -14.59 -8.99
C PRO A 98 -6.37 -13.99 -8.60
N ALA A 99 -5.30 -14.28 -9.34
CA ALA A 99 -3.96 -13.75 -9.06
C ALA A 99 -3.85 -12.21 -9.12
N VAL A 100 -4.83 -11.54 -9.75
CA VAL A 100 -4.84 -10.08 -9.93
C VAL A 100 -6.18 -9.44 -9.57
N HIS A 101 -7.15 -10.20 -9.06
CA HIS A 101 -8.36 -9.65 -8.47
C HIS A 101 -7.96 -8.64 -7.38
N SER A 102 -8.56 -7.47 -7.41
CA SER A 102 -8.16 -6.40 -6.50
C SER A 102 -9.36 -5.58 -6.07
N LEU A 103 -9.63 -5.55 -4.78
CA LEU A 103 -10.65 -4.69 -4.19
C LEU A 103 -10.25 -3.22 -4.34
N ARG A 104 -11.23 -2.38 -4.67
CA ARG A 104 -11.14 -0.94 -4.65
C ARG A 104 -12.41 -0.39 -4.01
N ALA A 105 -12.27 0.47 -3.01
CA ALA A 105 -13.36 1.18 -2.41
C ALA A 105 -13.11 2.69 -2.50
N GLN A 106 -14.14 3.43 -2.90
CA GLN A 106 -14.17 4.87 -2.81
C GLN A 106 -14.69 5.26 -1.43
N ALA A 107 -13.92 6.06 -0.72
CA ALA A 107 -14.25 6.54 0.62
C ALA A 107 -15.07 7.83 0.57
N ASP A 108 -15.95 8.01 1.55
CA ASP A 108 -16.25 9.36 2.04
C ASP A 108 -15.02 9.84 2.81
N LYS A 109 -14.26 10.78 2.23
CA LYS A 109 -12.96 11.20 2.76
C LYS A 109 -13.06 11.83 4.14
N ALA A 110 -14.08 12.63 4.38
CA ALA A 110 -14.30 13.30 5.67
C ALA A 110 -14.68 12.29 6.75
N VAL A 111 -15.54 11.34 6.42
CA VAL A 111 -15.98 10.29 7.33
C VAL A 111 -14.82 9.32 7.62
N TYR A 112 -14.00 8.97 6.61
CA TYR A 112 -12.82 8.13 6.79
C TYR A 112 -11.82 8.75 7.79
N SER A 113 -11.44 10.00 7.56
CA SER A 113 -10.51 10.73 8.44
C SER A 113 -11.04 10.83 9.87
N ARG A 114 -12.31 11.23 10.03
CA ARG A 114 -12.98 11.32 11.35
C ARG A 114 -13.06 9.96 12.04
N THR A 115 -13.35 8.90 11.31
CA THR A 115 -13.46 7.55 11.86
C THR A 115 -12.08 7.05 12.33
N MET A 116 -11.03 7.23 11.54
CA MET A 116 -9.67 6.85 11.95
C MET A 116 -9.20 7.66 13.16
N ARG A 117 -9.49 8.97 13.20
CA ARG A 117 -9.21 9.81 14.36
C ARG A 117 -9.88 9.26 15.63
N ARG A 118 -11.14 8.86 15.55
CA ARG A 118 -11.87 8.25 16.69
C ARG A 118 -11.25 6.94 17.14
N VAL A 119 -10.75 6.12 16.20
CA VAL A 119 -10.01 4.89 16.53
C VAL A 119 -8.75 5.20 17.32
N LEU A 120 -7.96 6.20 16.89
CA LEU A 120 -6.76 6.63 17.61
C LEU A 120 -7.07 7.20 19.00
N GLU A 121 -8.09 8.08 19.10
CA GLU A 121 -8.52 8.70 20.36
C GLU A 121 -9.04 7.68 21.39
N ALA A 122 -9.64 6.58 20.92
CA ALA A 122 -10.18 5.51 21.77
C ALA A 122 -9.13 4.47 22.16
N GLN A 123 -7.94 4.49 21.54
CA GLN A 123 -6.92 3.49 21.76
C GLN A 123 -6.19 3.75 23.09
N GLU A 124 -6.19 2.76 23.98
CA GLU A 124 -5.37 2.78 25.19
C GLU A 124 -3.87 2.87 24.85
N ASN A 125 -3.09 3.47 25.74
CA ASN A 125 -1.65 3.71 25.59
C ASN A 125 -1.28 4.62 24.40
N LEU A 126 -2.22 5.39 23.85
CA LEU A 126 -1.99 6.28 22.72
C LEU A 126 -2.44 7.70 23.05
N GLU A 127 -1.52 8.64 22.88
CA GLU A 127 -1.80 10.06 22.98
C GLU A 127 -1.57 10.75 21.63
N ILE A 128 -2.40 11.75 21.33
CA ILE A 128 -2.33 12.57 20.12
C ILE A 128 -1.95 13.99 20.51
N LYS A 129 -0.93 14.52 19.85
CA LYS A 129 -0.51 15.91 20.09
C LYS A 129 -0.33 16.67 18.77
N GLN A 130 -0.97 17.81 18.67
CA GLN A 130 -0.69 18.74 17.59
C GLN A 130 0.61 19.49 17.87
N GLY A 131 1.53 19.40 16.93
CA GLY A 131 2.82 20.07 16.98
C GLY A 131 3.77 19.57 15.89
N GLU A 132 4.73 20.41 15.54
CA GLU A 132 5.80 20.05 14.61
C GLU A 132 7.02 19.57 15.41
N VAL A 133 7.52 18.38 15.12
CA VAL A 133 8.81 17.90 15.61
C VAL A 133 9.90 18.50 14.72
N ALA A 134 10.86 19.18 15.36
CA ALA A 134 11.94 19.87 14.68
C ALA A 134 13.29 19.15 14.82
N ASN A 135 13.52 18.44 15.93
CA ASN A 135 14.78 17.77 16.19
C ASN A 135 14.55 16.35 16.74
N LEU A 136 15.49 15.46 16.41
CA LEU A 136 15.69 14.18 17.05
C LEU A 136 16.82 14.29 18.07
N LEU A 137 16.64 13.69 19.24
CA LEU A 137 17.69 13.59 20.26
C LEU A 137 18.35 12.22 20.13
N VAL A 138 19.64 12.24 19.81
CA VAL A 138 20.45 11.04 19.57
C VAL A 138 21.68 11.10 20.45
N GLU A 139 21.88 10.08 21.27
CA GLU A 139 23.05 9.91 22.14
C GLU A 139 23.69 8.55 21.83
N ASP A 140 24.98 8.52 21.61
CA ASP A 140 25.75 7.31 21.26
C ASP A 140 25.09 6.45 20.15
N GLY A 141 24.55 7.11 19.11
CA GLY A 141 23.89 6.46 17.99
C GLY A 141 22.51 5.86 18.31
N LYS A 142 21.89 6.25 19.42
CA LYS A 142 20.56 5.78 19.87
C LYS A 142 19.60 6.93 20.06
N ILE A 143 18.34 6.73 19.73
CA ILE A 143 17.27 7.69 20.03
C ILE A 143 17.07 7.78 21.55
N THR A 144 16.96 9.02 22.05
CA THR A 144 16.62 9.33 23.44
C THR A 144 15.39 10.22 23.55
N GLY A 145 14.94 10.82 22.44
CA GLY A 145 13.74 11.67 22.42
C GLY A 145 13.59 12.48 21.16
N VAL A 146 12.63 13.41 21.23
CA VAL A 146 12.36 14.41 20.19
C VAL A 146 12.18 15.79 20.79
N GLN A 147 12.42 16.83 20.01
CA GLN A 147 12.13 18.20 20.38
C GLN A 147 11.20 18.83 19.34
N THR A 148 10.14 19.48 19.83
CA THR A 148 9.21 20.21 18.99
C THR A 148 9.75 21.56 18.55
N PHE A 149 9.15 22.15 17.52
CA PHE A 149 9.48 23.51 17.06
C PHE A 149 9.28 24.56 18.16
N SER A 150 8.32 24.35 19.07
CA SER A 150 8.08 25.20 20.23
C SER A 150 9.11 25.06 21.37
N GLY A 151 10.10 24.17 21.23
CA GLY A 151 11.17 23.94 22.21
C GLY A 151 10.86 22.91 23.29
N ALA A 152 9.74 22.21 23.22
CA ALA A 152 9.41 21.15 24.17
C ALA A 152 10.13 19.84 23.84
N THR A 153 10.72 19.20 24.83
CA THR A 153 11.42 17.92 24.73
C THR A 153 10.55 16.79 25.25
N TYR A 154 10.49 15.70 24.52
CA TYR A 154 9.78 14.47 24.85
C TYR A 154 10.75 13.29 24.79
N HIS A 155 11.01 12.65 25.93
CA HIS A 155 11.90 11.49 25.99
C HIS A 155 11.17 10.23 25.54
N CYS A 156 11.84 9.40 24.73
CA CYS A 156 11.34 8.12 24.27
C CYS A 156 12.49 7.18 23.91
N LYS A 157 12.17 5.90 23.71
CA LYS A 157 13.14 4.85 23.37
C LYS A 157 13.18 4.54 21.87
N ALA A 158 12.10 4.89 21.13
CA ALA A 158 12.02 4.73 19.70
C ALA A 158 11.23 5.87 19.06
N VAL A 159 11.58 6.18 17.80
CA VAL A 159 10.89 7.18 16.97
C VAL A 159 10.56 6.55 15.62
N ILE A 160 9.35 6.80 15.12
CA ILE A 160 8.90 6.38 13.79
C ILE A 160 8.53 7.62 12.98
N ILE A 161 9.28 7.92 11.92
CA ILE A 161 9.03 9.08 11.05
C ILE A 161 8.04 8.69 9.96
N CYS A 162 6.88 9.36 9.95
CA CYS A 162 5.76 9.17 9.02
C CYS A 162 5.31 10.51 8.42
N SER A 163 6.25 11.36 8.01
CA SER A 163 6.01 12.77 7.62
C SER A 163 5.21 12.94 6.32
N GLY A 164 5.01 11.88 5.54
CA GLY A 164 4.21 11.92 4.31
C GLY A 164 4.75 12.93 3.30
N THR A 165 3.86 13.81 2.80
CA THR A 165 4.19 14.90 1.86
C THR A 165 4.36 16.25 2.53
N TYR A 166 4.53 16.30 3.85
CA TYR A 166 4.56 17.56 4.60
C TYR A 166 5.97 18.12 4.86
N LEU A 167 7.02 17.26 4.74
CA LEU A 167 8.38 17.67 5.08
C LEU A 167 8.96 18.60 4.01
N LYS A 168 9.22 19.86 4.38
CA LYS A 168 9.58 20.97 3.47
C LYS A 168 8.68 21.02 2.24
N ALA A 169 7.38 20.86 2.45
CA ALA A 169 6.39 20.80 1.40
C ALA A 169 6.25 22.13 0.67
N ARG A 170 6.08 22.05 -0.66
CA ARG A 170 5.84 23.18 -1.53
C ARG A 170 4.79 22.81 -2.58
N CYS A 171 3.63 23.48 -2.56
CA CYS A 171 2.58 23.35 -3.56
C CYS A 171 2.81 24.32 -4.71
N ILE A 172 2.71 23.87 -5.96
CA ILE A 172 3.08 24.63 -7.15
C ILE A 172 2.01 24.45 -8.23
N TYR A 173 1.56 25.57 -8.80
CA TYR A 173 0.74 25.60 -10.04
C TYR A 173 0.98 26.92 -10.78
N GLY A 174 1.18 26.86 -12.09
CA GLY A 174 1.63 28.04 -12.86
C GLY A 174 2.88 28.66 -12.23
N ASP A 175 2.88 29.97 -12.07
CA ASP A 175 3.98 30.73 -11.48
C ASP A 175 3.87 30.84 -9.94
N VAL A 176 2.88 30.16 -9.33
CA VAL A 176 2.61 30.25 -7.90
C VAL A 176 3.29 29.12 -7.14
N SER A 177 4.04 29.49 -6.12
CA SER A 177 4.71 28.57 -5.20
C SER A 177 4.29 28.88 -3.77
N GLN A 178 3.62 27.93 -3.11
CA GLN A 178 3.15 28.05 -1.74
C GLN A 178 3.89 27.04 -0.84
N TYR A 179 4.54 27.51 0.21
CA TYR A 179 5.27 26.67 1.16
C TYR A 179 4.31 26.08 2.20
N THR A 180 3.37 25.27 1.71
CA THR A 180 2.35 24.59 2.50
C THR A 180 2.34 23.09 2.21
N GLY A 181 1.78 22.31 3.13
CA GLY A 181 1.37 20.95 2.89
C GLY A 181 0.13 20.87 1.97
N PRO A 182 -0.40 19.67 1.75
CA PRO A 182 -1.60 19.46 0.94
C PRO A 182 -2.79 20.31 1.42
N ASN A 183 -3.61 20.77 0.49
CA ASN A 183 -4.82 21.56 0.77
C ASN A 183 -4.58 22.84 1.60
N GLY A 184 -3.40 23.44 1.50
CA GLY A 184 -3.04 24.66 2.23
C GLY A 184 -2.73 24.46 3.72
N LEU A 185 -2.59 23.21 4.18
CA LEU A 185 -2.19 22.91 5.56
C LEU A 185 -0.73 23.30 5.82
N GLN A 186 -0.39 23.49 7.09
CA GLN A 186 0.98 23.81 7.48
C GLN A 186 1.96 22.72 7.03
N ALA A 187 3.08 23.11 6.44
CA ALA A 187 4.20 22.22 6.15
C ALA A 187 5.07 22.01 7.41
N ALA A 188 5.76 20.86 7.48
CA ALA A 188 6.77 20.57 8.48
C ALA A 188 8.15 21.00 7.94
N ASN A 189 8.69 22.12 8.40
CA ASN A 189 9.82 22.77 7.75
C ASN A 189 11.17 22.56 8.46
N HIS A 190 11.18 22.03 9.69
CA HIS A 190 12.36 22.13 10.55
C HIS A 190 13.11 20.81 10.74
N LEU A 191 12.46 19.65 10.59
CA LEU A 191 13.08 18.35 10.84
C LEU A 191 14.18 17.98 9.80
N THR A 192 14.05 18.42 8.56
CA THR A 192 15.00 18.06 7.48
C THR A 192 16.45 18.43 7.82
N ASP A 193 16.67 19.58 8.45
CA ASP A 193 18.02 20.04 8.74
C ASP A 193 18.68 19.16 9.81
N CYS A 194 17.93 18.77 10.83
CA CYS A 194 18.38 17.79 11.82
C CYS A 194 18.71 16.42 11.19
N LEU A 195 17.86 15.93 10.27
CA LEU A 195 18.11 14.66 9.57
C LEU A 195 19.42 14.70 8.76
N LYS A 196 19.69 15.81 8.07
CA LYS A 196 20.95 16.02 7.34
C LYS A 196 22.17 16.09 8.27
N GLU A 197 22.05 16.77 9.42
CA GLU A 197 23.10 16.82 10.44
C GLU A 197 23.42 15.44 11.02
N LEU A 198 22.42 14.55 11.11
CA LEU A 198 22.58 13.15 11.51
C LEU A 198 23.15 12.25 10.38
N GLY A 199 23.48 12.82 9.22
CA GLY A 199 24.06 12.10 8.08
C GLY A 199 23.05 11.31 7.26
N ILE A 200 21.75 11.57 7.41
CA ILE A 200 20.71 10.93 6.64
C ILE A 200 20.66 11.52 5.22
N LYS A 201 20.78 10.66 4.20
CA LYS A 201 20.72 11.05 2.80
C LYS A 201 19.28 11.32 2.39
N MET A 202 19.02 12.53 1.94
CA MET A 202 17.70 13.00 1.55
C MET A 202 17.56 13.08 0.04
N TYR A 203 16.32 12.85 -0.43
CA TYR A 203 15.88 13.13 -1.79
C TYR A 203 14.70 14.12 -1.77
N ARG A 204 14.37 14.64 -2.94
CA ARG A 204 13.20 15.50 -3.12
C ARG A 204 12.32 14.90 -4.20
N PHE A 205 11.12 14.51 -3.83
CA PHE A 205 10.13 13.96 -4.74
C PHE A 205 8.96 14.90 -4.93
N LYS A 206 8.21 14.67 -5.99
CA LYS A 206 6.95 15.38 -6.25
C LYS A 206 5.82 14.39 -6.49
N THR A 207 4.62 14.81 -6.16
CA THR A 207 3.38 14.21 -6.64
C THR A 207 2.44 15.32 -7.10
N GLY A 208 1.20 14.97 -7.48
CA GLY A 208 0.23 15.96 -7.91
C GLY A 208 -1.17 15.47 -7.66
N THR A 209 -2.11 16.40 -7.73
CA THR A 209 -3.53 16.13 -7.60
C THR A 209 -4.30 16.94 -8.65
N PRO A 210 -5.43 16.42 -9.20
CA PRO A 210 -6.30 17.20 -10.07
C PRO A 210 -7.14 18.20 -9.27
N ALA A 211 -7.84 19.06 -9.99
CA ALA A 211 -8.80 19.98 -9.40
C ALA A 211 -9.99 19.24 -8.75
N ARG A 212 -10.64 19.93 -7.81
CA ARG A 212 -11.99 19.58 -7.32
C ARG A 212 -12.97 20.56 -7.93
N VAL A 213 -14.11 20.04 -8.35
CA VAL A 213 -15.15 20.81 -9.02
C VAL A 213 -16.49 20.68 -8.31
N ASP A 214 -17.35 21.68 -8.50
CA ASP A 214 -18.71 21.71 -7.98
C ASP A 214 -19.62 20.80 -8.82
N ARG A 215 -20.16 19.74 -8.20
CA ARG A 215 -21.07 18.76 -8.79
C ARG A 215 -22.24 19.40 -9.52
N LYS A 216 -22.78 20.51 -8.98
CA LYS A 216 -23.94 21.25 -9.56
C LYS A 216 -23.64 21.82 -10.94
N THR A 217 -22.38 21.91 -11.32
CA THR A 217 -21.93 22.50 -12.59
C THR A 217 -21.50 21.45 -13.62
N VAL A 218 -21.68 20.17 -13.31
CA VAL A 218 -21.35 19.03 -14.16
C VAL A 218 -22.58 18.54 -14.92
N ASP A 219 -22.46 18.32 -16.21
CA ASP A 219 -23.48 17.71 -17.05
C ASP A 219 -23.24 16.20 -17.19
N PHE A 220 -23.79 15.43 -16.26
CA PHE A 220 -23.64 13.97 -16.24
C PHE A 220 -24.28 13.26 -17.43
N SER A 221 -25.22 13.90 -18.14
CA SER A 221 -25.87 13.29 -19.33
C SER A 221 -24.89 12.99 -20.47
N LYS A 222 -23.71 13.61 -20.44
CA LYS A 222 -22.61 13.40 -21.42
C LYS A 222 -21.55 12.42 -20.95
N MET A 223 -21.77 11.74 -19.84
CA MET A 223 -20.82 10.83 -19.21
C MET A 223 -21.40 9.44 -19.06
N GLU A 224 -20.53 8.44 -18.97
CA GLU A 224 -20.91 7.07 -18.71
C GLU A 224 -20.91 6.82 -17.19
N GLU A 225 -22.06 6.44 -16.66
CA GLU A 225 -22.21 6.10 -15.25
C GLU A 225 -21.50 4.80 -14.92
N GLN A 226 -20.73 4.79 -13.84
CA GLN A 226 -19.95 3.66 -13.36
C GLN A 226 -20.48 3.23 -11.98
N PHE A 227 -21.11 2.07 -11.94
CA PHE A 227 -21.67 1.49 -10.72
C PHE A 227 -20.62 0.69 -9.94
N GLY A 228 -20.82 0.56 -8.64
CA GLY A 228 -20.14 -0.42 -7.81
C GLY A 228 -20.59 -1.86 -8.11
N ASP A 229 -19.99 -2.81 -7.44
CA ASP A 229 -20.42 -4.22 -7.52
C ASP A 229 -21.77 -4.39 -6.79
N GLU A 230 -22.63 -5.24 -7.34
CA GLU A 230 -23.95 -5.55 -6.78
C GLU A 230 -23.83 -6.12 -5.35
N ARG A 231 -22.84 -7.00 -5.15
CA ARG A 231 -22.49 -7.53 -3.84
C ARG A 231 -21.10 -7.08 -3.45
N VAL A 232 -21.04 -6.33 -2.37
CA VAL A 232 -19.78 -5.80 -1.81
C VAL A 232 -19.04 -6.91 -1.07
N VAL A 233 -17.74 -7.01 -1.34
CA VAL A 233 -16.80 -7.82 -0.56
C VAL A 233 -16.02 -6.88 0.36
N PRO A 234 -16.01 -7.10 1.69
CA PRO A 234 -15.27 -6.24 2.62
C PRO A 234 -13.76 -6.41 2.48
N PHE A 235 -13.01 -5.38 2.88
CA PHE A 235 -11.55 -5.48 2.97
C PHE A 235 -11.10 -6.26 4.20
N SER A 236 -11.71 -6.03 5.34
CA SER A 236 -11.35 -6.72 6.57
C SER A 236 -11.96 -8.12 6.63
N PHE A 237 -11.15 -9.10 7.03
CA PHE A 237 -11.61 -10.46 7.31
C PHE A 237 -12.48 -10.57 8.57
N THR A 238 -12.64 -9.46 9.31
CA THR A 238 -13.50 -9.38 10.51
C THR A 238 -14.82 -8.67 10.25
N THR A 239 -14.98 -8.04 9.07
CA THR A 239 -16.22 -7.38 8.69
C THR A 239 -17.20 -8.40 8.16
N ASN A 240 -18.42 -8.44 8.73
CA ASN A 240 -19.49 -9.26 8.19
C ASN A 240 -19.91 -8.72 6.79
N PRO A 241 -19.89 -9.55 5.73
CA PRO A 241 -20.27 -9.12 4.39
C PRO A 241 -21.69 -8.51 4.29
N ASP A 242 -22.60 -8.92 5.14
CA ASP A 242 -23.97 -8.40 5.14
C ASP A 242 -24.05 -6.96 5.68
N ASP A 243 -23.13 -6.55 6.55
CA ASP A 243 -23.09 -5.21 7.14
C ASP A 243 -22.58 -4.12 6.16
N VAL A 244 -22.00 -4.51 5.03
CA VAL A 244 -21.44 -3.61 4.02
C VAL A 244 -22.28 -3.50 2.75
N GLN A 245 -23.49 -4.05 2.74
CA GLN A 245 -24.43 -3.90 1.62
C GLN A 245 -25.19 -2.60 1.76
N ILE A 246 -24.77 -1.56 1.02
CA ILE A 246 -25.33 -0.19 1.07
C ILE A 246 -25.77 0.27 -0.31
N ASP A 247 -26.60 1.31 -0.37
CA ASP A 247 -26.85 2.04 -1.61
C ASP A 247 -25.58 2.81 -2.00
N GLN A 248 -24.97 2.40 -3.11
CA GLN A 248 -23.66 2.90 -3.51
C GLN A 248 -23.78 4.14 -4.40
N ALA A 249 -22.88 5.10 -4.18
CA ALA A 249 -22.73 6.25 -5.05
C ALA A 249 -22.12 5.85 -6.41
N SER A 250 -22.53 6.54 -7.48
CA SER A 250 -21.93 6.36 -8.79
C SER A 250 -20.69 7.22 -9.00
N CYS A 251 -19.76 6.70 -9.79
CA CYS A 251 -18.70 7.47 -10.45
C CYS A 251 -19.07 7.68 -11.92
N TRP A 252 -18.37 8.58 -12.61
CA TRP A 252 -18.70 8.94 -13.98
C TRP A 252 -17.44 8.94 -14.83
N LEU A 253 -17.53 8.38 -16.04
CA LEU A 253 -16.43 8.30 -17.00
C LEU A 253 -16.70 9.24 -18.17
N THR A 254 -15.71 10.07 -18.50
CA THR A 254 -15.64 10.87 -19.72
C THR A 254 -14.22 10.83 -20.28
N TYR A 255 -13.92 11.63 -21.28
CA TYR A 255 -12.64 11.60 -21.97
C TYR A 255 -12.16 13.00 -22.32
N THR A 256 -10.84 13.21 -22.30
CA THR A 256 -10.23 14.34 -22.99
C THR A 256 -10.43 14.23 -24.50
N ASN A 257 -10.22 15.29 -25.22
CA ASN A 257 -10.30 15.35 -26.68
C ASN A 257 -9.13 16.16 -27.26
N GLU A 258 -9.08 16.30 -28.57
CA GLU A 258 -8.00 17.01 -29.25
C GLU A 258 -7.91 18.48 -28.79
N THR A 259 -9.04 19.17 -28.62
CA THR A 259 -9.06 20.55 -28.10
C THR A 259 -8.43 20.64 -26.72
N THR A 260 -8.71 19.66 -25.83
CA THR A 260 -8.05 19.58 -24.51
C THR A 260 -6.53 19.46 -24.67
N HIS A 261 -6.08 18.60 -25.58
CA HIS A 261 -4.66 18.36 -25.81
C HIS A 261 -3.96 19.58 -26.45
N GLU A 262 -4.63 20.30 -27.37
CA GLU A 262 -4.12 21.53 -27.96
C GLU A 262 -3.95 22.63 -26.92
N ILE A 263 -4.93 22.84 -26.03
CA ILE A 263 -4.83 23.79 -24.93
C ILE A 263 -3.61 23.48 -24.05
N ILE A 264 -3.42 22.21 -23.69
CA ILE A 264 -2.28 21.78 -22.87
C ILE A 264 -0.96 22.01 -23.60
N ARG A 265 -0.84 21.58 -24.86
CA ARG A 265 0.39 21.75 -25.66
C ARG A 265 0.77 23.24 -25.86
N ALA A 266 -0.21 24.09 -26.03
CA ALA A 266 -0.01 25.54 -26.23
C ALA A 266 0.47 26.26 -24.94
N ASN A 267 0.40 25.60 -23.77
CA ASN A 267 0.75 26.18 -22.47
C ASN A 267 1.82 25.38 -21.71
N LEU A 268 2.57 24.51 -22.39
CA LEU A 268 3.63 23.70 -21.73
C LEU A 268 4.74 24.59 -21.16
N ASP A 269 5.06 25.70 -21.78
CA ASP A 269 6.01 26.70 -21.30
C ASP A 269 5.60 27.36 -19.98
N ARG A 270 4.29 27.37 -19.68
CA ARG A 270 3.70 27.86 -18.42
C ARG A 270 3.56 26.78 -17.35
N SER A 271 3.92 25.52 -17.66
CA SER A 271 3.88 24.42 -16.70
C SER A 271 5.13 24.42 -15.83
N PRO A 272 5.01 24.42 -14.50
CA PRO A 272 6.14 24.28 -13.57
C PRO A 272 7.00 23.04 -13.82
N LEU A 273 6.39 22.00 -14.38
CA LEU A 273 7.07 20.75 -14.72
C LEU A 273 8.07 20.94 -15.89
N TYR A 274 7.73 21.78 -16.86
CA TYR A 274 8.54 22.03 -18.07
C TYR A 274 9.38 23.30 -17.98
N SER A 275 9.03 24.26 -17.11
CA SER A 275 9.80 25.47 -16.87
C SER A 275 11.01 25.28 -15.94
N GLY A 276 11.13 24.09 -15.29
CA GLY A 276 12.20 23.81 -14.34
C GLY A 276 11.95 24.36 -12.92
N MET A 277 10.76 24.88 -12.64
CA MET A 277 10.38 25.32 -11.27
C MET A 277 10.24 24.14 -10.32
N ILE A 278 9.83 22.97 -10.80
CA ILE A 278 9.75 21.72 -10.05
C ILE A 278 11.12 21.03 -10.08
N GLU A 279 11.73 20.86 -8.92
CA GLU A 279 13.02 20.20 -8.73
C GLU A 279 12.86 18.69 -8.46
N GLY A 280 11.75 18.31 -7.81
CA GLY A 280 11.45 16.94 -7.40
C GLY A 280 11.08 16.01 -8.55
N THR A 281 11.57 14.78 -8.50
CA THR A 281 11.17 13.74 -9.46
C THR A 281 9.76 13.24 -9.16
N GLY A 282 8.93 13.14 -10.21
CA GLY A 282 7.55 12.66 -10.11
C GLY A 282 7.39 11.16 -10.36
N PRO A 283 6.26 10.56 -9.94
CA PRO A 283 6.01 9.14 -10.10
C PRO A 283 5.72 8.79 -11.57
N ARG A 284 6.37 7.77 -12.08
CA ARG A 284 6.21 7.26 -13.46
C ARG A 284 4.78 6.80 -13.77
N TYR A 285 4.10 6.23 -12.79
CA TYR A 285 2.78 5.59 -12.95
C TYR A 285 1.59 6.46 -12.53
N CYS A 286 1.83 7.72 -12.20
CA CYS A 286 0.79 8.72 -11.99
C CYS A 286 1.23 10.03 -12.67
N PRO A 287 1.38 10.02 -14.01
CA PRO A 287 1.81 11.21 -14.74
C PRO A 287 0.72 12.27 -14.67
N SER A 288 1.13 13.54 -14.69
CA SER A 288 0.22 14.65 -14.92
C SER A 288 -0.44 14.55 -16.30
N ILE A 289 -1.51 15.30 -16.54
CA ILE A 289 -2.15 15.30 -17.86
C ILE A 289 -1.19 15.88 -18.92
N GLU A 290 -0.34 16.84 -18.56
CA GLU A 290 0.70 17.38 -19.44
C GLU A 290 1.66 16.28 -19.89
N ASP A 291 2.13 15.46 -18.96
CA ASP A 291 2.99 14.31 -19.25
C ASP A 291 2.32 13.28 -20.16
N LYS A 292 1.01 13.02 -19.95
CA LYS A 292 0.26 12.09 -20.80
C LYS A 292 0.15 12.60 -22.23
N VAL A 293 -0.18 13.87 -22.40
CA VAL A 293 -0.34 14.51 -23.72
C VAL A 293 0.98 14.56 -24.49
N VAL A 294 2.11 14.74 -23.78
CA VAL A 294 3.44 14.76 -24.41
C VAL A 294 3.96 13.35 -24.70
N LYS A 295 3.94 12.46 -23.68
CA LYS A 295 4.52 11.11 -23.79
C LYS A 295 3.69 10.14 -24.63
N PHE A 296 2.38 10.35 -24.72
CA PHE A 296 1.44 9.55 -25.49
C PHE A 296 0.71 10.39 -26.52
N ALA A 297 1.47 11.15 -27.32
CA ALA A 297 0.96 12.10 -28.32
C ALA A 297 0.11 11.43 -29.42
N ASP A 298 0.27 10.13 -29.65
CA ASP A 298 -0.53 9.30 -30.55
C ASP A 298 -1.95 9.02 -30.04
N LYS A 299 -2.21 9.19 -28.73
CA LYS A 299 -3.52 8.97 -28.13
C LYS A 299 -4.41 10.18 -28.33
N LYS A 300 -5.56 9.96 -28.98
CA LYS A 300 -6.56 11.02 -29.25
C LYS A 300 -7.36 11.42 -28.01
N ARG A 301 -7.40 10.57 -26.99
CA ARG A 301 -8.15 10.81 -25.75
C ARG A 301 -7.55 10.05 -24.57
N HIS A 302 -7.74 10.59 -23.37
CA HIS A 302 -7.43 9.94 -22.08
C HIS A 302 -8.70 9.85 -21.23
N GLN A 303 -8.81 8.81 -20.44
CA GLN A 303 -9.93 8.63 -19.51
C GLN A 303 -9.90 9.68 -18.40
N VAL A 304 -11.08 10.19 -18.09
CA VAL A 304 -11.33 11.15 -17.01
C VAL A 304 -12.46 10.58 -16.15
N PHE A 305 -12.18 10.37 -14.87
CA PHE A 305 -13.16 9.88 -13.89
C PHE A 305 -13.61 11.01 -12.98
N LEU A 306 -14.91 11.16 -12.82
CA LEU A 306 -15.49 12.03 -11.80
C LEU A 306 -15.95 11.17 -10.63
N GLU A 307 -15.36 11.43 -9.48
CA GLU A 307 -15.58 10.64 -8.27
C GLU A 307 -16.02 11.59 -7.14
N PRO A 308 -17.21 11.38 -6.51
CA PRO A 308 -17.60 12.19 -5.35
C PRO A 308 -16.57 12.04 -4.21
N GLU A 309 -16.23 13.13 -3.54
CA GLU A 309 -15.32 13.10 -2.40
C GLU A 309 -16.01 12.69 -1.08
N GLY A 310 -17.34 12.61 -1.08
CA GLY A 310 -18.18 12.20 0.03
C GLY A 310 -19.66 12.34 -0.31
N LEU A 311 -20.52 11.89 0.58
CA LEU A 311 -21.98 11.95 0.40
C LEU A 311 -22.57 13.32 0.80
N GLU A 312 -21.92 14.03 1.72
CA GLU A 312 -22.39 15.32 2.26
C GLU A 312 -21.62 16.52 1.67
N THR A 313 -21.00 16.36 0.49
CA THR A 313 -20.30 17.43 -0.21
C THR A 313 -20.61 17.41 -1.70
N ASP A 314 -20.61 18.60 -2.31
CA ASP A 314 -20.70 18.75 -3.77
C ASP A 314 -19.32 18.72 -4.47
N GLU A 315 -18.23 18.48 -3.71
CA GLU A 315 -16.89 18.35 -4.31
C GLU A 315 -16.74 17.04 -5.08
N MET A 316 -16.32 17.15 -6.36
CA MET A 316 -16.01 16.02 -7.23
C MET A 316 -14.52 16.03 -7.58
N TYR A 317 -13.87 14.88 -7.44
CA TYR A 317 -12.49 14.65 -7.86
C TYR A 317 -12.43 14.32 -9.36
N ILE A 318 -11.53 14.97 -10.11
CA ILE A 318 -11.36 14.71 -11.54
C ILE A 318 -10.17 13.77 -11.77
N GLY A 319 -10.38 12.48 -11.60
CA GLY A 319 -9.35 11.47 -11.80
C GLY A 319 -8.79 11.45 -13.22
N GLY A 320 -7.46 11.38 -13.33
CA GLY A 320 -6.77 11.35 -14.62
C GLY A 320 -6.30 12.70 -15.15
N MET A 321 -6.72 13.81 -14.52
CA MET A 321 -6.44 15.20 -14.94
C MET A 321 -5.54 15.96 -13.94
N SER A 322 -4.66 15.25 -13.21
CA SER A 322 -3.66 15.90 -12.35
C SER A 322 -2.80 16.85 -13.16
N SER A 323 -2.60 18.07 -12.68
CA SER A 323 -1.91 19.13 -13.40
C SER A 323 -1.22 20.11 -12.48
N SER A 324 -0.22 20.81 -12.98
CA SER A 324 0.38 21.98 -12.34
C SER A 324 0.27 23.24 -13.21
N LEU A 325 -0.50 23.21 -14.28
CA LEU A 325 -0.77 24.38 -15.14
C LEU A 325 -1.45 25.52 -14.35
N PRO A 326 -1.28 26.77 -14.78
CA PRO A 326 -1.91 27.91 -14.12
C PRO A 326 -3.44 27.85 -14.21
N GLU A 327 -4.11 28.55 -13.29
CA GLU A 327 -5.56 28.46 -13.08
C GLU A 327 -6.39 28.75 -14.33
N ASP A 328 -6.03 29.75 -15.13
CA ASP A 328 -6.70 30.07 -16.39
C ASP A 328 -6.64 28.90 -17.39
N VAL A 329 -5.50 28.22 -17.46
CA VAL A 329 -5.34 27.03 -18.31
C VAL A 329 -6.10 25.84 -17.74
N GLN A 330 -6.15 25.68 -16.42
CA GLN A 330 -6.96 24.64 -15.79
C GLN A 330 -8.44 24.80 -16.15
N TYR A 331 -9.01 26.01 -16.07
CA TYR A 331 -10.38 26.28 -16.49
C TYR A 331 -10.58 25.96 -17.99
N ALA A 332 -9.65 26.40 -18.85
CA ALA A 332 -9.75 26.16 -20.29
C ALA A 332 -9.73 24.66 -20.63
N MET A 333 -8.77 23.90 -20.07
CA MET A 333 -8.65 22.46 -20.35
C MET A 333 -9.81 21.64 -19.78
N TYR A 334 -10.27 21.93 -18.55
CA TYR A 334 -11.40 21.19 -17.97
C TYR A 334 -12.68 21.47 -18.75
N ARG A 335 -12.95 22.72 -19.13
CA ARG A 335 -14.15 23.09 -19.89
C ARG A 335 -14.18 22.60 -21.34
N SER A 336 -13.09 22.09 -21.85
CA SER A 336 -13.04 21.40 -23.14
C SER A 336 -13.45 19.92 -23.06
N VAL A 337 -13.57 19.36 -21.85
CA VAL A 337 -13.94 17.95 -21.63
C VAL A 337 -15.47 17.82 -21.64
N PRO A 338 -16.05 16.84 -22.38
CA PRO A 338 -17.49 16.61 -22.41
C PRO A 338 -18.10 16.43 -21.01
N GLY A 339 -19.15 17.20 -20.73
CA GLY A 339 -19.84 17.26 -19.43
C GLY A 339 -19.24 18.24 -18.44
N LEU A 340 -18.10 18.85 -18.74
CA LEU A 340 -17.42 19.84 -17.90
C LEU A 340 -17.43 21.26 -18.48
N GLU A 341 -18.19 21.52 -19.53
CA GLU A 341 -18.18 22.80 -20.28
C GLU A 341 -18.48 24.02 -19.41
N HIS A 342 -19.26 23.83 -18.36
CA HIS A 342 -19.68 24.90 -17.43
C HIS A 342 -19.09 24.73 -16.04
N VAL A 343 -18.10 23.85 -15.88
CA VAL A 343 -17.56 23.47 -14.58
C VAL A 343 -16.98 24.66 -13.82
N LYS A 344 -17.22 24.68 -12.51
CA LYS A 344 -16.59 25.59 -11.55
C LYS A 344 -15.60 24.82 -10.70
N ILE A 345 -14.38 25.33 -10.63
CA ILE A 345 -13.31 24.75 -9.80
C ILE A 345 -13.51 25.21 -8.35
N VAL A 346 -13.56 24.27 -7.43
CA VAL A 346 -13.60 24.51 -5.97
C VAL A 346 -12.18 24.59 -5.43
N ARG A 347 -11.30 23.71 -5.89
CA ARG A 347 -9.86 23.67 -5.56
C ARG A 347 -9.06 23.46 -6.83
N ASN A 348 -8.04 24.26 -7.02
CA ASN A 348 -7.14 24.11 -8.17
C ASN A 348 -6.33 22.81 -8.09
N ALA A 349 -5.98 22.25 -9.22
CA ALA A 349 -4.94 21.23 -9.34
C ALA A 349 -3.59 21.85 -8.95
N TYR A 350 -2.71 21.04 -8.36
CA TYR A 350 -1.35 21.45 -8.02
C TYR A 350 -0.38 20.27 -8.01
N ALA A 351 0.89 20.56 -8.21
CA ALA A 351 1.97 19.66 -7.84
C ALA A 351 2.43 19.97 -6.42
N ILE A 352 2.85 18.96 -5.68
CA ILE A 352 3.47 19.12 -4.37
C ILE A 352 4.83 18.43 -4.36
N GLU A 353 5.85 19.18 -3.96
CA GLU A 353 7.19 18.66 -3.66
C GLU A 353 7.37 18.49 -2.16
N TYR A 354 8.16 17.49 -1.78
CA TYR A 354 8.45 17.16 -0.39
C TYR A 354 9.78 16.43 -0.26
N ASP A 355 10.39 16.52 0.92
CA ASP A 355 11.61 15.78 1.23
C ASP A 355 11.29 14.35 1.65
N CYS A 356 12.12 13.41 1.20
CA CYS A 356 12.10 12.00 1.55
C CYS A 356 13.53 11.47 1.67
N ILE A 357 13.69 10.22 2.09
CA ILE A 357 15.00 9.59 2.25
C ILE A 357 15.32 8.62 1.13
N ASP A 358 16.61 8.32 1.00
CA ASP A 358 17.07 7.10 0.34
C ASP A 358 16.79 5.90 1.28
N ALA A 359 15.76 5.12 0.96
CA ALA A 359 15.32 4.02 1.83
C ALA A 359 16.33 2.87 1.97
N ARG A 360 17.40 2.84 1.17
CA ARG A 360 18.50 1.87 1.30
C ARG A 360 19.28 2.03 2.61
N GLN A 361 19.13 3.17 3.29
CA GLN A 361 19.65 3.40 4.64
C GLN A 361 18.89 2.65 5.73
N LEU A 362 17.78 2.01 5.37
CA LEU A 362 16.97 1.22 6.28
C LEU A 362 17.35 -0.26 6.22
N LYS A 363 17.15 -0.94 7.34
CA LYS A 363 17.10 -2.41 7.41
C LYS A 363 15.74 -2.89 6.86
N PRO A 364 15.57 -4.19 6.54
CA PRO A 364 14.26 -4.75 6.21
C PRO A 364 13.19 -4.59 7.30
N SER A 365 13.61 -4.31 8.54
CA SER A 365 12.74 -3.96 9.66
C SER A 365 12.21 -2.52 9.62
N LEU A 366 12.63 -1.71 8.65
CA LEU A 366 12.42 -0.26 8.53
C LEU A 366 13.12 0.57 9.61
N GLU A 367 14.05 0.00 10.36
CA GLU A 367 14.97 0.73 11.24
C GLU A 367 16.14 1.29 10.46
N PHE A 368 16.59 2.51 10.79
CA PHE A 368 17.83 3.06 10.24
C PHE A 368 19.04 2.23 10.65
N ARG A 369 19.97 2.00 9.72
CA ARG A 369 21.18 1.19 9.98
C ARG A 369 22.10 1.81 11.01
N ASN A 370 22.20 3.14 11.00
CA ASN A 370 23.19 3.89 11.80
C ASN A 370 22.63 4.53 13.06
N ILE A 371 21.30 4.52 13.26
CA ILE A 371 20.64 5.13 14.42
C ILE A 371 19.66 4.11 15.02
N SER A 372 20.05 3.55 16.15
CA SER A 372 19.25 2.57 16.87
C SER A 372 17.98 3.19 17.46
N GLY A 373 16.82 2.55 17.24
CA GLY A 373 15.52 3.03 17.71
C GLY A 373 14.88 4.07 16.77
N LEU A 374 15.52 4.44 15.64
CA LEU A 374 14.92 5.28 14.62
C LEU A 374 14.35 4.44 13.48
N PHE A 375 13.06 4.56 13.24
CA PHE A 375 12.31 3.90 12.17
C PHE A 375 11.67 4.93 11.25
N SER A 376 11.27 4.52 10.05
CA SER A 376 10.47 5.37 9.17
C SER A 376 9.53 4.57 8.28
N ALA A 377 8.47 5.23 7.80
CA ALA A 377 7.44 4.60 6.99
C ALA A 377 6.75 5.58 6.02
N GLY A 378 6.18 5.02 4.97
CA GLY A 378 5.32 5.71 4.03
C GLY A 378 6.07 6.52 2.99
N GLN A 379 5.50 7.67 2.60
CA GLN A 379 6.08 8.51 1.56
C GLN A 379 7.45 9.08 1.91
N PHE A 380 7.74 9.24 3.19
CA PHE A 380 9.06 9.61 3.66
C PHE A 380 10.15 8.62 3.22
N ASN A 381 9.82 7.33 3.07
CA ASN A 381 10.71 6.30 2.51
C ASN A 381 10.76 6.29 0.96
N GLY A 382 10.20 7.30 0.31
CA GLY A 382 10.18 7.38 -1.15
C GLY A 382 9.13 6.51 -1.82
N SER A 383 8.15 5.98 -1.11
CA SER A 383 6.97 5.32 -1.70
C SER A 383 5.85 6.32 -2.02
N SER A 384 4.86 5.90 -2.80
CA SER A 384 3.69 6.71 -3.14
C SER A 384 2.42 5.85 -3.08
N GLY A 385 1.47 6.27 -2.24
CA GLY A 385 0.16 5.63 -2.06
C GLY A 385 -0.20 5.44 -0.60
N TYR A 386 -1.50 5.48 -0.30
CA TYR A 386 -2.03 5.34 1.06
C TYR A 386 -1.78 3.96 1.64
N GLU A 387 -1.95 2.92 0.81
CA GLU A 387 -1.83 1.52 1.16
C GLU A 387 -0.37 1.13 1.41
N GLU A 388 0.54 1.63 0.57
CA GLU A 388 1.99 1.46 0.75
C GLU A 388 2.45 2.12 2.05
N ALA A 389 1.89 3.30 2.35
CA ALA A 389 2.20 4.02 3.59
C ALA A 389 1.70 3.26 4.82
N ALA A 390 0.44 2.82 4.81
CA ALA A 390 -0.16 2.07 5.90
C ALA A 390 0.59 0.75 6.18
N ALA A 391 0.92 0.00 5.12
CA ALA A 391 1.67 -1.26 5.23
C ALA A 391 3.04 -1.06 5.89
N GLN A 392 3.80 -0.05 5.46
CA GLN A 392 5.09 0.27 6.08
C GLN A 392 4.91 0.76 7.54
N GLY A 393 3.88 1.57 7.81
CA GLY A 393 3.57 2.05 9.15
C GLY A 393 3.33 0.91 10.13
N LEU A 394 2.52 -0.08 9.74
CA LEU A 394 2.26 -1.26 10.55
C LEU A 394 3.55 -2.04 10.84
N ILE A 395 4.36 -2.33 9.84
CA ILE A 395 5.62 -3.07 10.01
C ILE A 395 6.63 -2.30 10.87
N ALA A 396 6.76 -0.99 10.66
CA ALA A 396 7.63 -0.14 11.49
C ALA A 396 7.17 -0.12 12.95
N GLY A 397 5.87 0.00 13.20
CA GLY A 397 5.28 -0.06 14.55
C GLY A 397 5.51 -1.39 15.23
N ILE A 398 5.24 -2.50 14.54
CA ILE A 398 5.53 -3.85 15.04
C ILE A 398 7.01 -3.99 15.41
N ASN A 399 7.90 -3.55 14.53
CA ASN A 399 9.34 -3.74 14.74
C ASN A 399 9.92 -2.81 15.81
N ALA A 400 9.39 -1.61 15.95
CA ALA A 400 9.72 -0.74 17.09
C ALA A 400 9.33 -1.41 18.43
N ALA A 401 8.11 -1.96 18.51
CA ALA A 401 7.65 -2.69 19.69
C ALA A 401 8.50 -3.94 19.97
N ARG A 402 8.77 -4.77 18.95
CA ARG A 402 9.59 -5.99 19.09
C ARG A 402 11.01 -5.67 19.54
N LYS A 403 11.60 -4.58 19.03
CA LYS A 403 12.91 -4.09 19.51
C LYS A 403 12.88 -3.75 21.00
N LEU A 404 11.85 -3.04 21.46
CA LEU A 404 11.69 -2.71 22.87
C LEU A 404 11.43 -3.95 23.77
N GLN A 405 10.83 -5.00 23.18
CA GLN A 405 10.66 -6.30 23.83
C GLN A 405 11.93 -7.16 23.82
N GLY A 406 12.99 -6.76 23.13
CA GLY A 406 14.20 -7.57 22.94
C GLY A 406 13.98 -8.79 22.03
N LYS A 407 12.96 -8.74 21.16
CA LYS A 407 12.61 -9.81 20.21
C LYS A 407 13.17 -9.51 18.81
N GLU A 408 13.34 -10.56 18.02
CA GLU A 408 13.71 -10.42 16.61
C GLU A 408 12.65 -9.64 15.81
N SER A 409 13.09 -8.88 14.81
CA SER A 409 12.21 -8.12 13.94
C SER A 409 11.32 -9.04 13.08
N LEU A 410 10.09 -8.62 12.85
CA LEU A 410 9.23 -9.22 11.84
C LEU A 410 9.67 -8.71 10.46
N VAL A 411 10.21 -9.61 9.67
CA VAL A 411 10.57 -9.37 8.27
C VAL A 411 9.79 -10.35 7.40
N LEU A 412 8.96 -9.80 6.51
CA LEU A 412 8.21 -10.60 5.54
C LEU A 412 9.04 -10.75 4.28
N ASP A 413 9.19 -11.96 3.78
CA ASP A 413 9.88 -12.16 2.51
C ASP A 413 8.96 -11.95 1.29
N ARG A 414 9.56 -11.85 0.11
CA ARG A 414 8.86 -11.61 -1.17
C ARG A 414 7.91 -12.74 -1.57
N SER A 415 8.10 -13.94 -1.03
CA SER A 415 7.24 -15.10 -1.29
C SER A 415 6.07 -15.21 -0.32
N GLU A 416 6.05 -14.38 0.74
CA GLU A 416 5.02 -14.42 1.78
C GLU A 416 3.99 -13.32 1.65
N ALA A 417 4.41 -12.13 1.18
CA ALA A 417 3.53 -10.96 1.14
C ALA A 417 3.93 -9.93 0.09
N TYR A 418 2.95 -9.20 -0.45
CA TYR A 418 3.19 -7.95 -1.18
C TYR A 418 3.87 -6.90 -0.31
N ILE A 419 3.57 -6.87 1.00
CA ILE A 419 4.29 -6.02 1.97
C ILE A 419 5.77 -6.38 1.99
N GLY A 420 6.12 -7.67 1.92
CA GLY A 420 7.50 -8.13 1.81
C GLY A 420 8.16 -7.66 0.51
N VAL A 421 7.47 -7.77 -0.62
CA VAL A 421 7.95 -7.24 -1.92
C VAL A 421 8.18 -5.74 -1.87
N LEU A 422 7.24 -4.98 -1.29
CA LEU A 422 7.32 -3.53 -1.13
C LEU A 422 8.57 -3.11 -0.34
N ILE A 423 8.77 -3.68 0.84
CA ILE A 423 9.86 -3.30 1.73
C ILE A 423 11.19 -3.74 1.14
N ASP A 424 11.30 -4.96 0.63
CA ASP A 424 12.53 -5.45 0.00
C ASP A 424 12.93 -4.58 -1.20
N ASP A 425 11.99 -4.20 -2.06
CA ASP A 425 12.27 -3.29 -3.18
C ASP A 425 12.77 -1.92 -2.71
N LEU A 426 12.17 -1.35 -1.65
CA LEU A 426 12.56 -0.05 -1.11
C LEU A 426 13.98 -0.04 -0.53
N VAL A 427 14.36 -1.10 0.21
CA VAL A 427 15.65 -1.14 0.93
C VAL A 427 16.78 -1.71 0.10
N THR A 428 16.50 -2.31 -1.07
CA THR A 428 17.52 -2.94 -1.92
C THR A 428 17.70 -2.28 -3.29
N LYS A 429 16.64 -1.63 -3.81
CA LYS A 429 16.68 -1.05 -5.15
C LYS A 429 16.87 0.46 -5.08
N GLU A 430 17.78 0.98 -5.88
CA GLU A 430 17.87 2.42 -6.07
C GLU A 430 16.63 2.93 -6.81
N SER A 431 15.95 3.90 -6.23
CA SER A 431 14.80 4.54 -6.85
C SER A 431 15.01 6.05 -6.94
N HIS A 432 15.04 6.55 -8.18
CA HIS A 432 15.11 7.99 -8.46
C HIS A 432 13.71 8.61 -8.65
N GLU A 433 12.66 7.80 -8.47
CA GLU A 433 11.27 8.21 -8.59
C GLU A 433 10.44 7.60 -7.45
N PRO A 434 9.29 8.20 -7.08
CA PRO A 434 8.42 7.63 -6.05
C PRO A 434 8.01 6.18 -6.40
N TYR A 435 8.34 5.26 -5.50
CA TYR A 435 7.99 3.85 -5.65
C TYR A 435 6.47 3.65 -5.56
N ARG A 436 5.92 2.83 -6.43
CA ARG A 436 4.54 2.39 -6.40
C ARG A 436 4.45 0.88 -6.54
N MET A 437 3.64 0.27 -5.68
CA MET A 437 3.36 -1.16 -5.77
C MET A 437 2.53 -1.48 -7.00
N MET A 438 2.92 -2.54 -7.72
CA MET A 438 2.22 -3.07 -8.87
C MET A 438 2.27 -4.60 -8.85
N THR A 439 1.26 -5.23 -9.44
CA THR A 439 1.21 -6.70 -9.52
C THR A 439 2.41 -7.31 -10.26
N SER A 440 3.00 -6.56 -11.21
CA SER A 440 4.19 -7.01 -11.95
C SER A 440 5.46 -7.09 -11.11
N ARG A 441 5.49 -6.49 -9.92
CA ARG A 441 6.65 -6.54 -9.01
C ARG A 441 6.71 -7.82 -8.19
N ALA A 442 5.58 -8.53 -8.06
CA ALA A 442 5.50 -9.79 -7.34
C ALA A 442 5.75 -10.98 -8.28
N GLU A 443 6.67 -11.85 -7.89
CA GLU A 443 7.05 -13.06 -8.65
C GLU A 443 6.01 -14.17 -8.48
N TYR A 444 5.38 -14.26 -7.32
CA TYR A 444 4.51 -15.38 -6.92
C TYR A 444 3.04 -14.96 -6.78
N ARG A 445 2.50 -14.24 -7.79
CA ARG A 445 1.17 -13.60 -7.73
C ARG A 445 0.02 -14.54 -7.38
N LEU A 446 0.08 -15.80 -7.82
CA LEU A 446 -0.96 -16.78 -7.55
C LEU A 446 -0.93 -17.28 -6.09
N LEU A 447 0.23 -17.23 -5.44
CA LEU A 447 0.34 -17.50 -4.00
C LEU A 447 -0.03 -16.27 -3.15
N LEU A 448 0.28 -15.06 -3.65
CA LEU A 448 0.10 -13.80 -2.94
C LEU A 448 -1.23 -13.11 -3.30
N ARG A 449 -2.33 -13.88 -3.37
CA ARG A 449 -3.65 -13.32 -3.67
C ARG A 449 -4.19 -12.51 -2.48
N GLN A 450 -5.09 -11.57 -2.76
CA GLN A 450 -5.76 -10.81 -1.70
C GLN A 450 -6.75 -11.67 -0.89
N ASP A 451 -7.38 -12.66 -1.53
CA ASP A 451 -8.39 -13.54 -0.94
C ASP A 451 -7.82 -14.50 0.10
N ASN A 452 -6.52 -14.82 0.03
CA ASN A 452 -5.84 -15.72 0.97
C ASN A 452 -4.84 -15.01 1.90
N ALA A 453 -4.93 -13.70 2.04
CA ALA A 453 -3.97 -12.95 2.86
C ALA A 453 -4.02 -13.37 4.35
N ASP A 454 -5.19 -13.72 4.86
CA ASP A 454 -5.37 -14.23 6.22
C ASP A 454 -4.66 -15.56 6.44
N GLN A 455 -4.76 -16.51 5.51
CA GLN A 455 -4.08 -17.80 5.57
C GLN A 455 -2.54 -17.66 5.58
N ARG A 456 -2.02 -16.60 4.97
CA ARG A 456 -0.57 -16.35 4.92
C ARG A 456 -0.04 -15.58 6.13
N LEU A 457 -0.82 -14.69 6.73
CA LEU A 457 -0.29 -13.65 7.62
C LEU A 457 -0.98 -13.55 8.99
N THR A 458 -2.22 -14.04 9.16
CA THR A 458 -2.94 -13.88 10.44
C THR A 458 -2.27 -14.62 11.59
N GLU A 459 -1.64 -15.77 11.35
CA GLU A 459 -0.85 -16.47 12.37
C GLU A 459 0.34 -15.62 12.84
N LYS A 460 1.05 -14.95 11.90
CA LYS A 460 2.14 -14.01 12.25
C LYS A 460 1.63 -12.81 13.06
N GLY A 461 0.46 -12.28 12.71
CA GLY A 461 -0.20 -11.22 13.46
C GLY A 461 -0.58 -11.66 14.89
N TYR A 462 -1.01 -12.90 15.05
CA TYR A 462 -1.29 -13.52 16.35
C TYR A 462 0.00 -13.70 17.19
N GLU A 463 1.07 -14.23 16.60
CA GLU A 463 2.37 -14.38 17.25
C GLU A 463 2.96 -13.03 17.70
N VAL A 464 2.74 -11.98 16.94
CA VAL A 464 3.14 -10.60 17.29
C VAL A 464 2.30 -10.06 18.45
N GLY A 465 1.03 -10.44 18.56
CA GLY A 465 0.10 -9.99 19.59
C GLY A 465 -0.93 -8.96 19.12
N LEU A 466 -1.11 -8.77 17.80
CA LEU A 466 -2.10 -7.84 17.21
C LEU A 466 -3.42 -8.52 16.81
N ILE A 467 -3.45 -9.83 16.75
CA ILE A 467 -4.63 -10.64 16.41
C ILE A 467 -5.16 -11.33 17.66
N SER A 468 -6.47 -11.27 17.89
CA SER A 468 -7.13 -11.96 19.00
C SER A 468 -7.18 -13.47 18.81
N GLN A 469 -7.33 -14.20 19.94
CA GLN A 469 -7.53 -15.66 19.93
C GLN A 469 -8.73 -16.04 19.08
N GLU A 470 -9.86 -15.34 19.20
CA GLU A 470 -11.09 -15.59 18.44
C GLU A 470 -10.85 -15.50 16.93
N ARG A 471 -10.12 -14.46 16.48
CA ARG A 471 -9.78 -14.29 15.07
C ARG A 471 -8.83 -15.39 14.56
N TYR A 472 -7.88 -15.80 15.40
CA TYR A 472 -6.99 -16.91 15.09
C TYR A 472 -7.74 -18.25 14.98
N ASP A 473 -8.65 -18.52 15.91
CA ASP A 473 -9.48 -19.74 15.91
C ASP A 473 -10.40 -19.77 14.68
N ARG A 474 -10.98 -18.62 14.29
CA ARG A 474 -11.76 -18.50 13.04
C ARG A 474 -10.93 -18.84 11.81
N LEU A 475 -9.68 -18.39 11.74
CA LEU A 475 -8.76 -18.76 10.65
C LEU A 475 -8.53 -20.28 10.63
N LYS A 476 -8.23 -20.89 11.78
CA LYS A 476 -7.98 -22.34 11.84
C LYS A 476 -9.19 -23.17 11.45
N GLU A 477 -10.38 -22.73 11.82
CA GLU A 477 -11.63 -23.38 11.36
C GLU A 477 -11.84 -23.21 9.82
N LYS A 478 -11.59 -22.03 9.27
CA LYS A 478 -11.62 -21.80 7.82
C LYS A 478 -10.66 -22.74 7.08
N GLU A 479 -9.40 -22.84 7.54
CA GLU A 479 -8.39 -23.74 6.95
C GLU A 479 -8.85 -25.20 6.99
N ARG A 480 -9.35 -25.66 8.13
CA ARG A 480 -9.88 -27.01 8.32
C ARG A 480 -11.04 -27.31 7.36
N LEU A 481 -11.96 -26.35 7.20
CA LEU A 481 -13.11 -26.50 6.30
C LEU A 481 -12.68 -26.58 4.82
N ILE A 482 -11.70 -25.75 4.41
CA ILE A 482 -11.15 -25.78 3.05
C ILE A 482 -10.52 -27.15 2.76
N GLU A 483 -9.67 -27.64 3.64
CA GLU A 483 -8.98 -28.93 3.47
C GLU A 483 -9.99 -30.10 3.43
N SER A 484 -10.93 -30.11 4.36
CA SER A 484 -11.97 -31.13 4.43
C SER A 484 -12.85 -31.15 3.16
N GLU A 485 -13.20 -29.97 2.65
CA GLU A 485 -14.06 -29.84 1.46
C GLU A 485 -13.32 -30.26 0.18
N ILE A 486 -12.05 -29.88 0.03
CA ILE A 486 -11.22 -30.35 -1.09
C ILE A 486 -11.10 -31.87 -1.10
N GLU A 487 -10.86 -32.48 0.06
CA GLU A 487 -10.74 -33.94 0.19
C GLU A 487 -12.08 -34.62 -0.10
N ARG A 488 -13.18 -34.08 0.40
CA ARG A 488 -14.52 -34.58 0.11
C ARG A 488 -14.82 -34.57 -1.40
N LEU A 489 -14.57 -33.44 -2.08
CA LEU A 489 -14.83 -33.29 -3.52
C LEU A 489 -13.97 -34.21 -4.39
N LYS A 490 -12.76 -34.56 -3.97
CA LYS A 490 -11.93 -35.57 -4.64
C LYS A 490 -12.54 -36.97 -4.57
N ASN A 491 -13.28 -37.28 -3.49
CA ASN A 491 -13.87 -38.57 -3.20
C ASN A 491 -15.39 -38.64 -3.52
N ALA A 492 -16.04 -37.53 -3.83
CA ALA A 492 -17.43 -37.46 -4.25
C ALA A 492 -17.52 -37.64 -5.76
N TYR A 493 -18.11 -38.75 -6.19
CA TYR A 493 -18.24 -39.11 -7.60
C TYR A 493 -19.68 -38.94 -8.11
N VAL A 494 -19.81 -38.47 -9.33
CA VAL A 494 -21.05 -38.41 -10.07
C VAL A 494 -20.97 -39.30 -11.31
N GLY A 495 -22.08 -39.94 -11.64
CA GLY A 495 -22.22 -40.80 -12.84
C GLY A 495 -22.67 -39.98 -14.06
N THR A 496 -23.08 -40.72 -15.10
CA THR A 496 -23.56 -40.17 -16.38
C THR A 496 -25.08 -40.01 -16.44
N SER A 497 -25.73 -39.70 -15.30
CA SER A 497 -27.18 -39.49 -15.24
C SER A 497 -27.62 -38.30 -16.11
N GLU A 498 -28.88 -38.33 -16.57
CA GLU A 498 -29.48 -37.27 -17.38
C GLU A 498 -29.30 -35.90 -16.74
N LYS A 499 -29.56 -35.76 -15.43
CA LYS A 499 -29.37 -34.52 -14.67
C LYS A 499 -27.92 -33.99 -14.74
N VAL A 500 -26.93 -34.89 -14.70
CA VAL A 500 -25.50 -34.48 -14.80
C VAL A 500 -25.17 -34.01 -16.21
N GLN A 501 -25.68 -34.71 -17.23
CA GLN A 501 -25.44 -34.34 -18.64
C GLN A 501 -26.12 -33.01 -18.99
N GLU A 502 -27.36 -32.79 -18.55
CA GLU A 502 -28.09 -31.54 -18.72
C GLU A 502 -27.35 -30.36 -18.07
N LEU A 503 -26.81 -30.57 -16.85
CA LEU A 503 -25.97 -29.53 -16.19
C LEU A 503 -24.75 -29.22 -17.04
N LEU A 504 -24.00 -30.22 -17.49
CA LEU A 504 -22.81 -30.03 -18.31
C LEU A 504 -23.12 -29.29 -19.62
N GLU A 505 -24.22 -29.66 -20.28
CA GLU A 505 -24.70 -28.99 -21.49
C GLU A 505 -25.06 -27.54 -21.24
N SER A 506 -25.71 -27.21 -20.11
CA SER A 506 -26.08 -25.84 -19.75
C SER A 506 -24.89 -24.91 -19.54
N TYR A 507 -23.72 -25.47 -19.20
CA TYR A 507 -22.45 -24.77 -19.08
C TYR A 507 -21.54 -24.92 -20.31
N GLU A 508 -22.05 -25.45 -21.42
CA GLU A 508 -21.28 -25.77 -22.63
C GLU A 508 -20.05 -26.68 -22.36
N SER A 509 -20.12 -27.51 -21.31
CA SER A 509 -19.05 -28.40 -20.89
C SER A 509 -19.17 -29.77 -21.58
N THR A 510 -18.02 -30.40 -21.77
CA THR A 510 -17.98 -31.75 -22.41
C THR A 510 -18.75 -32.78 -21.59
N PRO A 511 -19.67 -33.55 -22.21
CA PRO A 511 -20.40 -34.64 -21.55
C PRO A 511 -19.46 -35.67 -20.91
N LEU A 512 -19.96 -36.35 -19.85
CA LEU A 512 -19.24 -37.46 -19.22
C LEU A 512 -19.53 -38.78 -19.94
N ASN A 513 -18.48 -39.54 -20.24
CA ASN A 513 -18.58 -40.92 -20.75
C ASN A 513 -18.47 -41.97 -19.62
N SER A 514 -17.98 -41.57 -18.45
CA SER A 514 -17.82 -42.40 -17.26
C SER A 514 -17.94 -41.54 -16.01
N GLY A 515 -18.03 -42.15 -14.83
CA GLY A 515 -18.03 -41.40 -13.56
C GLY A 515 -16.79 -40.51 -13.38
N SER A 516 -17.02 -39.33 -12.81
CA SER A 516 -15.98 -38.35 -12.50
C SER A 516 -16.13 -37.83 -11.08
N SER A 517 -15.02 -37.45 -10.43
CA SER A 517 -15.11 -36.76 -9.17
C SER A 517 -15.61 -35.33 -9.36
N LEU A 518 -16.29 -34.78 -8.34
CA LEU A 518 -16.68 -33.37 -8.36
C LEU A 518 -15.48 -32.43 -8.48
N ALA A 519 -14.35 -32.79 -7.86
CA ALA A 519 -13.10 -32.04 -7.99
C ALA A 519 -12.60 -31.97 -9.44
N GLU A 520 -12.72 -33.04 -10.24
CA GLU A 520 -12.35 -33.02 -11.65
C GLU A 520 -13.29 -32.16 -12.48
N LEU A 521 -14.58 -32.13 -12.14
CA LEU A 521 -15.54 -31.25 -12.81
C LEU A 521 -15.23 -29.78 -12.51
N ILE A 522 -14.96 -29.42 -11.24
CA ILE A 522 -14.62 -28.04 -10.85
C ILE A 522 -13.32 -27.57 -11.52
N ARG A 523 -12.38 -28.44 -11.85
CA ARG A 523 -11.16 -28.08 -12.58
C ARG A 523 -11.42 -27.61 -14.02
N ARG A 524 -12.58 -27.88 -14.59
CA ARG A 524 -12.94 -27.38 -15.91
C ARG A 524 -13.16 -25.88 -15.86
N PRO A 525 -12.66 -25.09 -16.85
CA PRO A 525 -12.75 -23.63 -16.82
C PRO A 525 -14.17 -23.10 -16.67
N GLU A 526 -15.13 -23.75 -17.33
CA GLU A 526 -16.54 -23.34 -17.39
C GLU A 526 -17.36 -23.72 -16.15
N LEU A 527 -16.86 -24.65 -15.31
CA LEU A 527 -17.58 -25.11 -14.12
C LEU A 527 -16.94 -24.44 -12.85
N SER A 528 -17.74 -24.26 -11.83
CA SER A 528 -17.32 -23.77 -10.51
C SER A 528 -17.86 -24.66 -9.41
N TYR A 529 -17.44 -24.43 -8.18
CA TYR A 529 -18.05 -25.09 -7.03
C TYR A 529 -19.58 -24.88 -7.02
N GLU A 530 -20.03 -23.66 -7.27
CA GLU A 530 -21.46 -23.32 -7.31
C GLU A 530 -22.18 -24.04 -8.46
N ALA A 531 -21.55 -24.18 -9.62
CA ALA A 531 -22.13 -24.84 -10.78
C ALA A 531 -22.44 -26.32 -10.52
N VAL A 532 -21.63 -27.01 -9.72
CA VAL A 532 -21.84 -28.45 -9.43
C VAL A 532 -22.73 -28.70 -8.20
N MET A 533 -23.20 -27.67 -7.51
CA MET A 533 -23.99 -27.82 -6.29
C MET A 533 -25.27 -28.64 -6.48
N ASP A 534 -25.92 -28.49 -7.60
CA ASP A 534 -27.20 -29.15 -7.87
C ASP A 534 -27.07 -30.67 -8.12
N ILE A 535 -25.87 -31.15 -8.47
CA ILE A 535 -25.55 -32.57 -8.66
C ILE A 535 -24.79 -33.16 -7.47
N ASP A 536 -24.38 -32.35 -6.50
CA ASP A 536 -23.65 -32.76 -5.29
C ASP A 536 -24.64 -33.18 -4.19
N VAL A 537 -24.97 -34.45 -4.15
CA VAL A 537 -25.87 -35.02 -3.13
C VAL A 537 -25.20 -35.18 -1.75
N THR A 538 -23.88 -35.00 -1.67
CA THR A 538 -23.09 -35.19 -0.45
C THR A 538 -22.66 -33.87 0.19
N ARG A 539 -23.16 -32.74 -0.33
CA ARG A 539 -22.77 -31.41 0.07
C ARG A 539 -23.03 -31.16 1.55
N PRO A 540 -22.00 -30.72 2.33
CA PRO A 540 -22.17 -30.34 3.72
C PRO A 540 -22.80 -28.95 3.83
N GLU A 541 -23.43 -28.69 4.96
CA GLU A 541 -23.81 -27.33 5.34
C GLU A 541 -22.58 -26.62 5.93
N LEU A 542 -22.10 -25.57 5.25
CA LEU A 542 -20.99 -24.75 5.72
C LEU A 542 -21.50 -23.64 6.64
N PRO A 543 -20.72 -23.22 7.67
CA PRO A 543 -21.06 -22.06 8.50
C PRO A 543 -21.29 -20.81 7.63
N LYS A 544 -22.40 -20.11 7.86
CA LYS A 544 -22.83 -18.98 6.99
C LYS A 544 -21.78 -17.88 6.88
N ASP A 545 -21.08 -17.59 7.95
CA ASP A 545 -20.05 -16.56 8.04
C ASP A 545 -18.72 -16.95 7.36
N LEU A 546 -18.50 -18.24 7.05
CA LEU A 546 -17.30 -18.75 6.39
C LEU A 546 -17.57 -19.33 4.99
N ALA A 547 -18.83 -19.64 4.67
CA ALA A 547 -19.19 -20.39 3.48
C ALA A 547 -18.63 -19.76 2.19
N ALA A 548 -18.81 -18.45 2.00
CA ALA A 548 -18.35 -17.77 0.79
C ALA A 548 -16.82 -17.81 0.64
N GLU A 549 -16.09 -17.59 1.74
CA GLU A 549 -14.63 -17.63 1.75
C GLU A 549 -14.10 -19.05 1.50
N VAL A 550 -14.71 -20.05 2.12
CA VAL A 550 -14.34 -21.47 1.93
C VAL A 550 -14.57 -21.90 0.49
N ILE A 551 -15.74 -21.60 -0.06
CA ILE A 551 -16.09 -21.93 -1.45
C ILE A 551 -15.10 -21.29 -2.43
N GLU A 552 -14.79 -20.01 -2.27
CA GLU A 552 -13.81 -19.31 -3.12
C GLU A 552 -12.43 -19.97 -3.06
N GLN A 553 -11.95 -20.31 -1.85
CA GLN A 553 -10.64 -20.95 -1.68
C GLN A 553 -10.59 -22.36 -2.25
N VAL A 554 -11.67 -23.15 -2.12
CA VAL A 554 -11.80 -24.50 -2.69
C VAL A 554 -11.78 -24.42 -4.22
N ASP A 555 -12.56 -23.52 -4.80
CA ASP A 555 -12.65 -23.34 -6.26
C ASP A 555 -11.29 -22.96 -6.86
N ILE A 556 -10.62 -21.96 -6.29
CA ILE A 556 -9.30 -21.53 -6.72
C ILE A 556 -8.25 -22.65 -6.54
N SER A 557 -8.27 -23.34 -5.40
CA SER A 557 -7.31 -24.40 -5.11
C SER A 557 -7.42 -25.56 -6.07
N LEU A 558 -8.64 -25.97 -6.46
CA LEU A 558 -8.86 -27.06 -7.42
C LEU A 558 -8.50 -26.66 -8.85
N LYS A 559 -8.92 -25.48 -9.30
CA LYS A 559 -8.68 -25.01 -10.67
C LYS A 559 -7.21 -24.71 -10.96
N TYR A 560 -6.51 -24.14 -10.01
CA TYR A 560 -5.14 -23.68 -10.20
C TYR A 560 -4.08 -24.56 -9.53
N ASP A 561 -4.45 -25.78 -9.07
CA ASP A 561 -3.56 -26.69 -8.33
C ASP A 561 -2.18 -26.85 -9.00
N GLY A 562 -2.14 -27.19 -10.28
CA GLY A 562 -0.88 -27.40 -11.01
C GLY A 562 0.02 -26.16 -11.03
N TYR A 563 -0.56 -24.95 -11.17
CA TYR A 563 0.17 -23.69 -11.16
C TYR A 563 0.64 -23.33 -9.73
N ILE A 564 -0.21 -23.58 -8.73
CA ILE A 564 0.10 -23.35 -7.31
C ILE A 564 1.28 -24.23 -6.90
N GLN A 565 1.26 -25.53 -7.23
CA GLN A 565 2.36 -26.46 -6.91
C GLN A 565 3.66 -26.07 -7.61
N ARG A 566 3.58 -25.58 -8.84
CA ARG A 566 4.75 -25.05 -9.55
C ARG A 566 5.36 -23.85 -8.85
N GLN A 567 4.53 -22.88 -8.44
CA GLN A 567 5.01 -21.71 -7.70
C GLN A 567 5.57 -22.08 -6.32
N LYS A 568 4.94 -23.02 -5.59
CA LYS A 568 5.48 -23.52 -4.31
C LYS A 568 6.90 -24.08 -4.46
N ARG A 569 7.16 -24.88 -5.51
CA ARG A 569 8.52 -25.38 -5.80
C ARG A 569 9.52 -24.26 -6.09
N GLN A 570 9.10 -23.21 -6.80
CA GLN A 570 9.94 -22.05 -7.04
C GLN A 570 10.25 -21.30 -5.75
N VAL A 571 9.28 -21.16 -4.86
CA VAL A 571 9.46 -20.54 -3.53
C VAL A 571 10.44 -21.35 -2.67
N GLU A 572 10.38 -22.67 -2.68
CA GLU A 572 11.35 -23.50 -1.96
C GLU A 572 12.79 -23.26 -2.43
N GLN A 573 12.98 -23.12 -3.74
CA GLN A 573 14.29 -22.76 -4.30
C GLN A 573 14.73 -21.36 -3.88
N PHE A 574 13.81 -20.39 -3.94
CA PHE A 574 14.04 -19.02 -3.50
C PHE A 574 14.45 -18.98 -2.01
N LYS A 575 13.69 -19.66 -1.13
CA LYS A 575 13.97 -19.70 0.32
C LYS A 575 15.34 -20.31 0.64
N LYS A 576 15.84 -21.24 -0.16
CA LYS A 576 17.22 -21.76 0.01
C LYS A 576 18.27 -20.67 -0.17
N MET A 577 18.06 -19.74 -1.09
CA MET A 577 18.94 -18.58 -1.29
C MET A 577 18.77 -17.52 -0.19
N GLU A 578 17.52 -17.22 0.20
CA GLU A 578 17.22 -16.26 1.27
C GLU A 578 17.73 -16.74 2.65
N ASN A 579 17.66 -18.03 2.92
CA ASN A 579 18.16 -18.59 4.17
C ASN A 579 19.69 -18.60 4.26
N LYS A 580 20.40 -18.42 3.13
CA LYS A 580 21.86 -18.32 3.13
C LYS A 580 22.26 -16.89 3.53
N LYS A 581 22.45 -16.69 4.83
CA LYS A 581 22.79 -15.40 5.42
C LYS A 581 24.17 -14.92 5.02
N ILE A 582 24.31 -13.60 4.92
CA ILE A 582 25.60 -12.91 4.77
C ILE A 582 25.88 -12.24 6.13
N PRO A 583 27.07 -12.46 6.73
CA PRO A 583 27.46 -11.80 7.98
C PRO A 583 27.42 -10.27 7.84
N GLU A 584 26.97 -9.54 8.86
CA GLU A 584 26.92 -8.08 8.84
C GLU A 584 28.31 -7.43 8.70
N ASP A 585 29.33 -8.08 9.26
CA ASP A 585 30.73 -7.66 9.24
C ASP A 585 31.53 -8.19 8.03
N MET A 586 30.85 -8.79 7.04
CA MET A 586 31.51 -9.38 5.89
C MET A 586 32.40 -8.36 5.15
N ASP A 587 33.67 -8.74 4.98
CA ASP A 587 34.62 -7.99 4.15
C ASP A 587 34.52 -8.45 2.68
N TYR A 588 33.88 -7.63 1.85
CA TYR A 588 33.72 -7.93 0.42
C TYR A 588 35.03 -7.74 -0.39
N ASP A 589 36.04 -7.00 0.13
CA ASP A 589 37.34 -6.88 -0.51
C ASP A 589 38.14 -8.17 -0.40
N ALA A 590 37.92 -8.96 0.64
CA ALA A 590 38.54 -10.24 0.85
C ALA A 590 37.98 -11.35 -0.08
N VAL A 591 36.88 -11.10 -0.78
CA VAL A 591 36.25 -12.07 -1.67
C VAL A 591 36.88 -11.99 -3.07
N ASN A 592 37.83 -12.85 -3.34
CA ASN A 592 38.47 -12.91 -4.66
C ASN A 592 37.46 -13.20 -5.78
N SER A 593 37.65 -12.57 -6.94
CA SER A 593 36.87 -12.75 -8.17
C SER A 593 35.48 -12.05 -8.17
N LEU A 594 35.13 -11.24 -7.17
CA LEU A 594 34.05 -10.30 -7.30
C LEU A 594 34.46 -9.15 -8.23
N ARG A 595 33.50 -8.69 -9.06
CA ARG A 595 33.73 -7.49 -9.87
C ARG A 595 33.76 -6.25 -8.96
N ILE A 596 34.53 -5.23 -9.34
CA ILE A 596 34.66 -3.97 -8.58
C ILE A 596 33.30 -3.34 -8.32
N GLU A 597 32.44 -3.28 -9.35
CA GLU A 597 31.07 -2.77 -9.22
C GLU A 597 30.26 -3.56 -8.17
N ALA A 598 30.34 -4.90 -8.21
CA ALA A 598 29.65 -5.75 -7.25
C ALA A 598 30.14 -5.50 -5.82
N VAL A 599 31.47 -5.39 -5.62
CA VAL A 599 32.06 -5.06 -4.30
C VAL A 599 31.53 -3.72 -3.78
N GLN A 600 31.53 -2.68 -4.63
CA GLN A 600 31.02 -1.35 -4.25
C GLN A 600 29.54 -1.42 -3.86
N LYS A 601 28.70 -2.08 -4.66
CA LYS A 601 27.28 -2.24 -4.39
C LYS A 601 27.02 -3.07 -3.14
N LEU A 602 27.69 -4.18 -2.93
CA LEU A 602 27.53 -5.01 -1.74
C LEU A 602 27.94 -4.27 -0.46
N LYS A 603 28.99 -3.43 -0.51
CA LYS A 603 29.39 -2.57 0.61
C LYS A 603 28.36 -1.47 0.89
N GLU A 604 27.81 -0.87 -0.17
CA GLU A 604 26.79 0.18 -0.07
C GLU A 604 25.48 -0.36 0.54
N TYR A 605 25.01 -1.50 0.03
CA TYR A 605 23.69 -2.07 0.39
C TYR A 605 23.69 -2.99 1.60
N ARG A 606 24.85 -3.59 1.93
CA ARG A 606 24.99 -4.54 3.06
C ARG A 606 23.85 -5.56 3.11
N PRO A 607 23.65 -6.38 2.06
CA PRO A 607 22.57 -7.36 2.02
C PRO A 607 22.71 -8.39 3.14
N VAL A 608 21.58 -8.80 3.71
CA VAL A 608 21.56 -9.77 4.82
C VAL A 608 21.49 -11.22 4.35
N SER A 609 21.26 -11.44 3.06
CA SER A 609 21.17 -12.78 2.45
C SER A 609 21.70 -12.80 1.01
N ILE A 610 22.02 -14.01 0.53
CA ILE A 610 22.37 -14.23 -0.88
C ILE A 610 21.21 -13.87 -1.81
N GLY A 611 19.97 -14.18 -1.42
CA GLY A 611 18.79 -13.79 -2.18
C GLY A 611 18.67 -12.28 -2.31
N GLN A 612 18.86 -11.54 -1.23
CA GLN A 612 18.87 -10.07 -1.27
C GLN A 612 20.01 -9.53 -2.14
N ALA A 613 21.23 -10.07 -1.99
CA ALA A 613 22.38 -9.70 -2.82
C ALA A 613 22.11 -9.87 -4.32
N SER A 614 21.39 -10.93 -4.72
CA SER A 614 21.07 -11.23 -6.12
C SER A 614 20.11 -10.22 -6.77
N ARG A 615 19.38 -9.44 -5.98
CA ARG A 615 18.43 -8.43 -6.44
C ARG A 615 19.04 -7.02 -6.55
N ILE A 616 20.26 -6.84 -6.07
CA ILE A 616 20.96 -5.55 -6.15
C ILE A 616 21.41 -5.29 -7.59
N SER A 617 21.03 -4.14 -8.14
CA SER A 617 21.50 -3.72 -9.46
C SER A 617 23.01 -3.56 -9.48
N GLY A 618 23.68 -4.16 -10.47
CA GLY A 618 25.14 -4.22 -10.55
C GLY A 618 25.77 -5.49 -9.98
N VAL A 619 25.02 -6.34 -9.28
CA VAL A 619 25.43 -7.68 -8.84
C VAL A 619 24.91 -8.72 -9.82
N SER A 620 25.81 -9.44 -10.48
CA SER A 620 25.47 -10.45 -11.49
C SER A 620 25.30 -11.86 -10.89
N PRO A 621 24.69 -12.81 -11.63
CA PRO A 621 24.66 -14.21 -11.21
C PRO A 621 26.05 -14.83 -10.98
N ALA A 622 27.07 -14.36 -11.70
CA ALA A 622 28.43 -14.79 -11.48
C ALA A 622 28.99 -14.34 -10.12
N ASP A 623 28.71 -13.07 -9.74
CA ASP A 623 29.11 -12.54 -8.43
C ASP A 623 28.42 -13.31 -7.29
N ILE A 624 27.14 -13.67 -7.47
CA ILE A 624 26.39 -14.50 -6.53
C ILE A 624 27.01 -15.89 -6.37
N SER A 625 27.44 -16.49 -7.47
CA SER A 625 28.14 -17.80 -7.43
C SER A 625 29.44 -17.71 -6.64
N VAL A 626 30.22 -16.64 -6.84
CA VAL A 626 31.45 -16.38 -6.08
C VAL A 626 31.15 -16.22 -4.58
N LEU A 627 30.15 -15.43 -4.21
CA LEU A 627 29.72 -15.27 -2.81
C LEU A 627 29.29 -16.60 -2.19
N LEU A 628 28.54 -17.41 -2.93
CA LEU A 628 28.09 -18.73 -2.48
C LEU A 628 29.26 -19.67 -2.15
N VAL A 629 30.29 -19.69 -3.01
CA VAL A 629 31.49 -20.49 -2.82
C VAL A 629 32.27 -19.98 -1.60
N TYR A 630 32.48 -18.67 -1.49
CA TYR A 630 33.19 -18.05 -0.38
C TYR A 630 32.54 -18.36 0.97
N LEU A 631 31.21 -18.16 1.08
CA LEU A 631 30.43 -18.45 2.30
C LEU A 631 30.38 -19.95 2.64
N SER A 632 30.56 -20.83 1.64
CA SER A 632 30.59 -22.28 1.85
C SER A 632 31.98 -22.78 2.26
N GLY A 633 33.04 -22.05 1.92
CA GLY A 633 34.43 -22.39 2.22
C GLY A 633 34.92 -21.95 3.60
N ASN A 634 34.29 -20.94 4.21
CA ASN A 634 34.69 -20.42 5.54
C ASN A 634 34.21 -21.26 6.75
N HIS A 635 33.65 -22.45 6.52
CA HIS A 635 33.31 -23.44 7.55
C HIS A 635 34.31 -24.62 7.60
N ARG A 636 35.56 -24.43 7.12
CA ARG A 636 36.64 -25.38 7.35
C ARG A 636 37.75 -24.77 8.18
#